data_9a3bdd20f7b025347d151f3add495c10
#
_entry.id   9a3bdd20f7b025347d151f3add495c10
#
_cell.length_a   1.000
_cell.length_b   1.000
_cell.length_c   1.000
_cell.angle_alpha   90.00
_cell.angle_beta   90.00
_cell.angle_gamma   90.00
#
_symmetry.space_group_name_H-M   'P 1'
#
loop_
_entity.id
_entity.type
_entity.pdbx_description
1 polymer ?
#
loop_
_entity_poly.entity_id
_entity_poly.type
_entity_poly.pdbx_seq_one_letter_code
_entity_poly.pdbx_strand_id
1 'polypeptide(L)'
;MSIPYYPGCTLSTKAKGYDRSGRAVAAALGLELEELPEWQCCGATFPLTLDDSMALIAPTRILYQAQQAGERVATLCAVCFNVLRRSQALLKRDPEMLERINWFTEQEYHGVQVAHFLEILRDDLGWEALAEQVVRPLRPLPEGGGEGGLRVAPYYGCLLLRPYEEIGLDDPENPVILHDLVRALGAEPVDFPYSVECCGSYLTVKEPQVSETLSQDIVASAREHGAQVIITACPLCQFNLDYPQRETETGRTGNEIPILYFTQLMAVALGLPEETWGVEEHYVAPQLTEI
;
A
#
# COMPACT_ATOMS: atom_id res chain seq x y z
N MET A 1 20.11 -7.98 1.17
CA MET A 1 20.35 -6.53 1.44
C MET A 1 19.40 -6.10 2.52
N SER A 2 19.90 -5.54 3.65
CA SER A 2 19.02 -5.02 4.73
C SER A 2 18.58 -3.59 4.40
N ILE A 3 17.30 -3.29 4.66
CA ILE A 3 16.67 -2.00 4.39
C ILE A 3 15.92 -1.59 5.65
N PRO A 4 16.25 -0.42 6.27
CA PRO A 4 15.47 0.14 7.35
C PRO A 4 13.99 0.23 6.98
N TYR A 5 13.11 -0.26 7.85
CA TYR A 5 11.70 -0.43 7.57
C TYR A 5 10.81 0.22 8.62
N TYR A 6 9.86 1.00 8.15
CA TYR A 6 8.81 1.59 8.96
C TYR A 6 7.46 0.94 8.65
N PRO A 7 6.95 0.05 9.53
CA PRO A 7 5.65 -0.61 9.31
C PRO A 7 4.47 0.34 9.47
N GLY A 8 4.56 1.26 10.43
CA GLY A 8 3.47 2.12 10.82
C GLY A 8 2.41 1.42 11.68
N CYS A 9 1.54 2.23 12.30
CA CYS A 9 0.62 1.74 13.33
C CYS A 9 -0.42 0.73 12.82
N THR A 10 -0.90 0.87 11.58
CA THR A 10 -1.94 -0.01 11.02
C THR A 10 -1.40 -1.40 10.72
N LEU A 11 -0.21 -1.52 10.13
CA LEU A 11 0.42 -2.81 9.85
C LEU A 11 0.80 -3.54 11.14
N SER A 12 1.15 -2.81 12.19
CA SER A 12 1.48 -3.40 13.50
C SER A 12 0.24 -3.82 14.31
N THR A 13 -0.98 -3.42 13.90
CA THR A 13 -2.21 -3.66 14.67
C THR A 13 -3.31 -4.38 13.87
N LYS A 14 -3.92 -3.70 12.90
CA LYS A 14 -5.13 -4.16 12.18
C LYS A 14 -4.85 -4.76 10.80
N ALA A 15 -3.71 -4.47 10.21
CA ALA A 15 -3.29 -5.01 8.92
C ALA A 15 -1.99 -5.83 9.05
N LYS A 16 -1.93 -6.69 10.08
CA LYS A 16 -0.74 -7.55 10.33
C LYS A 16 -0.47 -8.51 9.18
N GLY A 17 -1.52 -8.94 8.49
CA GLY A 17 -1.40 -9.76 7.29
C GLY A 17 -0.62 -9.06 6.18
N TYR A 18 -0.78 -7.74 6.04
CA TYR A 18 -0.02 -6.94 5.09
C TYR A 18 1.48 -6.88 5.45
N ASP A 19 1.80 -6.64 6.74
CA ASP A 19 3.20 -6.65 7.22
C ASP A 19 3.84 -8.03 7.01
N ARG A 20 3.13 -9.10 7.40
CA ARG A 20 3.59 -10.48 7.29
C ARG A 20 3.89 -10.87 5.84
N SER A 21 2.96 -10.65 4.94
CA SER A 21 3.17 -10.94 3.51
C SER A 21 4.29 -10.09 2.91
N GLY A 22 4.37 -8.81 3.28
CA GLY A 22 5.43 -7.91 2.82
C GLY A 22 6.84 -8.36 3.24
N ARG A 23 7.00 -8.74 4.52
CA ARG A 23 8.29 -9.28 5.03
C ARG A 23 8.63 -10.61 4.39
N ALA A 24 7.66 -11.50 4.22
CA ALA A 24 7.89 -12.80 3.59
C ALA A 24 8.30 -12.65 2.12
N VAL A 25 7.64 -11.78 1.38
CA VAL A 25 7.99 -11.45 -0.01
C VAL A 25 9.38 -10.83 -0.09
N ALA A 26 9.68 -9.84 0.76
CA ALA A 26 11.01 -9.22 0.79
C ALA A 26 12.10 -10.28 1.03
N ALA A 27 11.93 -11.14 2.02
CA ALA A 27 12.88 -12.21 2.34
C ALA A 27 13.08 -13.18 1.15
N ALA A 28 12.00 -13.59 0.48
CA ALA A 28 12.07 -14.45 -0.70
C ALA A 28 12.85 -13.82 -1.86
N LEU A 29 12.79 -12.50 -1.99
CA LEU A 29 13.51 -11.71 -3.00
C LEU A 29 14.94 -11.30 -2.56
N GLY A 30 15.43 -11.84 -1.43
CA GLY A 30 16.77 -11.53 -0.90
C GLY A 30 16.90 -10.14 -0.26
N LEU A 31 15.77 -9.51 0.06
CA LEU A 31 15.68 -8.24 0.77
C LEU A 31 15.28 -8.50 2.23
N GLU A 32 15.88 -7.78 3.17
CA GLU A 32 15.54 -7.86 4.59
C GLU A 32 14.97 -6.52 5.04
N LEU A 33 13.70 -6.50 5.46
CA LEU A 33 13.04 -5.33 6.02
C LEU A 33 13.33 -5.27 7.53
N GLU A 34 14.33 -4.47 7.90
CA GLU A 34 14.75 -4.30 9.29
C GLU A 34 13.93 -3.19 9.94
N GLU A 35 13.05 -3.57 10.87
CA GLU A 35 12.17 -2.62 11.55
C GLU A 35 12.96 -1.60 12.36
N LEU A 36 12.61 -0.33 12.23
CA LEU A 36 13.19 0.73 13.05
C LEU A 36 13.00 0.42 14.54
N PRO A 37 14.04 0.57 15.39
CA PRO A 37 14.00 0.14 16.78
C PRO A 37 12.96 0.88 17.62
N GLU A 38 12.76 2.16 17.32
CA GLU A 38 11.78 3.01 17.97
C GLU A 38 11.05 3.84 16.94
N TRP A 39 9.74 3.71 16.90
CA TRP A 39 8.91 4.50 16.01
C TRP A 39 7.54 4.82 16.64
N GLN A 40 6.86 5.79 16.08
CA GLN A 40 5.53 6.22 16.48
C GLN A 40 4.63 6.33 15.26
N CYS A 41 3.34 6.58 15.46
CA CYS A 41 2.41 6.81 14.34
C CYS A 41 2.84 8.06 13.55
N CYS A 42 2.76 7.97 12.21
CA CYS A 42 3.04 9.10 11.31
C CYS A 42 2.01 10.24 11.41
N GLY A 43 0.89 10.02 12.14
CA GLY A 43 -0.20 10.97 12.27
C GLY A 43 -1.32 10.79 11.23
N ALA A 44 -1.16 9.90 10.26
CA ALA A 44 -2.11 9.56 9.19
C ALA A 44 -2.44 10.71 8.22
N THR A 45 -2.24 11.96 8.62
CA THR A 45 -2.50 13.14 7.78
C THR A 45 -1.28 14.03 7.72
N PHE A 46 -0.99 14.57 6.53
CA PHE A 46 -0.02 15.65 6.39
C PHE A 46 -0.72 16.98 6.73
N PRO A 47 -0.08 17.88 7.52
CA PRO A 47 -0.68 19.17 7.86
C PRO A 47 -0.95 20.00 6.61
N LEU A 48 -2.16 20.51 6.49
CA LEU A 48 -2.59 21.35 5.37
C LEU A 48 -2.22 22.82 5.57
N THR A 49 -1.91 23.22 6.81
CA THR A 49 -1.46 24.58 7.14
C THR A 49 0.05 24.60 7.32
N LEU A 50 0.71 25.58 6.69
CA LEU A 50 2.17 25.71 6.72
C LEU A 50 2.74 26.01 8.13
N ASP A 51 1.90 26.50 9.04
CA ASP A 51 2.31 26.89 10.40
C ASP A 51 2.13 25.79 11.44
N ASP A 52 1.63 24.60 11.05
CA ASP A 52 1.43 23.49 11.99
C ASP A 52 2.72 22.65 12.16
N SER A 53 3.72 23.27 12.78
CA SER A 53 4.99 22.59 13.09
C SER A 53 4.80 21.44 14.08
N MET A 54 3.78 21.48 14.94
CA MET A 54 3.51 20.41 15.92
C MET A 54 3.09 19.11 15.23
N ALA A 55 2.33 19.19 14.14
CA ALA A 55 1.95 18.01 13.37
C ALA A 55 3.12 17.34 12.63
N LEU A 56 4.23 18.08 12.43
CA LEU A 56 5.45 17.56 11.80
C LEU A 56 6.39 16.85 12.78
N ILE A 57 6.21 17.00 14.09
CA ILE A 57 7.11 16.39 15.09
C ILE A 57 7.12 14.87 14.95
N ALA A 58 5.95 14.24 14.87
CA ALA A 58 5.84 12.79 14.78
C ALA A 58 6.51 12.22 13.52
N PRO A 59 6.18 12.67 12.29
CA PRO A 59 6.85 12.16 11.09
C PRO A 59 8.35 12.49 11.06
N THR A 60 8.79 13.66 11.58
CA THR A 60 10.22 14.01 11.60
C THR A 60 11.01 13.10 12.55
N ARG A 61 10.45 12.72 13.70
CA ARG A 61 11.10 11.73 14.58
C ARG A 61 11.29 10.38 13.89
N ILE A 62 10.34 9.94 13.08
CA ILE A 62 10.48 8.72 12.28
C ILE A 62 11.61 8.90 11.25
N LEU A 63 11.63 10.03 10.53
CA LEU A 63 12.69 10.36 9.56
C LEU A 63 14.06 10.42 10.22
N TYR A 64 14.14 10.95 11.44
CA TYR A 64 15.38 10.97 12.22
C TYR A 64 15.84 9.55 12.58
N GLN A 65 14.96 8.69 13.09
CA GLN A 65 15.30 7.29 13.37
C GLN A 65 15.76 6.56 12.10
N ALA A 66 15.07 6.81 11.00
CA ALA A 66 15.44 6.26 9.70
C ALA A 66 16.84 6.72 9.24
N GLN A 67 17.17 8.00 9.42
CA GLN A 67 18.49 8.56 9.13
C GLN A 67 19.60 7.89 9.96
N GLN A 68 19.33 7.54 11.22
CA GLN A 68 20.29 6.83 12.08
C GLN A 68 20.48 5.36 11.63
N ALA A 69 19.45 4.75 11.06
CA ALA A 69 19.48 3.37 10.61
C ALA A 69 20.10 3.20 9.21
N GLY A 70 20.05 4.25 8.36
CA GLY A 70 20.62 4.20 7.03
C GLY A 70 20.24 5.38 6.14
N GLU A 71 20.60 5.28 4.87
CA GLU A 71 20.35 6.35 3.89
C GLU A 71 18.91 6.32 3.33
N ARG A 72 18.20 5.19 3.48
CA ARG A 72 16.86 4.98 2.97
C ARG A 72 15.98 4.22 3.96
N VAL A 73 14.70 4.57 4.03
CA VAL A 73 13.68 3.84 4.79
C VAL A 73 12.57 3.38 3.86
N ALA A 74 12.19 2.10 3.99
CA ALA A 74 11.07 1.51 3.28
C ALA A 74 9.78 1.59 4.09
N THR A 75 8.64 1.71 3.42
CA THR A 75 7.32 1.46 4.00
C THR A 75 6.41 0.79 2.98
N LEU A 76 5.46 -0.03 3.45
CA LEU A 76 4.44 -0.68 2.62
C LEU A 76 3.15 0.17 2.53
N CYS A 77 2.92 1.02 3.52
CA CYS A 77 1.66 1.75 3.68
C CYS A 77 1.66 3.05 2.86
N ALA A 78 0.76 3.19 1.90
CA ALA A 78 0.60 4.41 1.10
C ALA A 78 0.36 5.67 1.94
N VAL A 79 -0.35 5.56 3.09
CA VAL A 79 -0.58 6.68 4.02
C VAL A 79 0.73 7.10 4.67
N CYS A 80 1.49 6.13 5.20
CA CYS A 80 2.78 6.40 5.84
C CYS A 80 3.78 6.98 4.83
N PHE A 81 3.84 6.40 3.64
CA PHE A 81 4.66 6.89 2.54
C PHE A 81 4.33 8.36 2.21
N ASN A 82 3.04 8.68 2.05
CA ASN A 82 2.59 10.04 1.75
C ASN A 82 3.04 11.04 2.83
N VAL A 83 2.77 10.74 4.10
CA VAL A 83 3.10 11.64 5.20
C VAL A 83 4.61 11.84 5.32
N LEU A 84 5.38 10.76 5.29
CA LEU A 84 6.84 10.85 5.44
C LEU A 84 7.51 11.54 4.24
N ARG A 85 7.09 11.20 3.01
CA ARG A 85 7.63 11.80 1.78
C ARG A 85 7.36 13.30 1.71
N ARG A 86 6.13 13.72 2.07
CA ARG A 86 5.74 15.13 2.12
C ARG A 86 6.45 15.89 3.24
N SER A 87 6.59 15.27 4.42
CA SER A 87 7.38 15.86 5.51
C SER A 87 8.83 16.05 5.11
N GLN A 88 9.45 15.06 4.48
CA GLN A 88 10.80 15.16 3.92
C GLN A 88 10.92 16.31 2.91
N ALA A 89 9.97 16.41 1.97
CA ALA A 89 9.97 17.44 0.94
C ALA A 89 9.83 18.84 1.54
N LEU A 90 8.94 19.01 2.55
CA LEU A 90 8.76 20.26 3.25
C LEU A 90 10.03 20.69 4.01
N LEU A 91 10.60 19.79 4.81
CA LEU A 91 11.82 20.10 5.58
C LEU A 91 13.03 20.43 4.67
N LYS A 92 13.07 19.85 3.47
CA LYS A 92 14.11 20.17 2.47
C LYS A 92 13.94 21.57 1.87
N ARG A 93 12.70 22.02 1.63
CA ARG A 93 12.41 23.31 0.99
C ARG A 93 12.26 24.49 1.96
N ASP A 94 12.08 24.21 3.26
CA ASP A 94 11.83 25.22 4.29
C ASP A 94 12.84 25.08 5.44
N PRO A 95 14.01 25.76 5.36
CA PRO A 95 15.04 25.74 6.40
C PRO A 95 14.58 26.28 7.76
N GLU A 96 13.66 27.25 7.79
CA GLU A 96 13.13 27.81 9.06
C GLU A 96 12.27 26.78 9.78
N MET A 97 11.44 26.06 9.03
CA MET A 97 10.67 24.94 9.57
C MET A 97 11.60 23.82 10.07
N LEU A 98 12.63 23.49 9.32
CA LEU A 98 13.62 22.48 9.73
C LEU A 98 14.30 22.87 11.04
N GLU A 99 14.79 24.11 11.16
CA GLU A 99 15.44 24.61 12.41
C GLU A 99 14.47 24.52 13.59
N ARG A 100 13.22 24.96 13.40
CA ARG A 100 12.17 24.91 14.43
C ARG A 100 11.90 23.47 14.89
N ILE A 101 11.79 22.53 13.97
CA ILE A 101 11.52 21.11 14.26
C ILE A 101 12.74 20.47 14.96
N ASN A 102 13.95 20.75 14.49
CA ASN A 102 15.18 20.28 15.13
C ASN A 102 15.28 20.77 16.58
N TRP A 103 14.91 22.04 16.83
CA TRP A 103 14.86 22.59 18.17
C TRP A 103 13.84 21.89 19.08
N PHE A 104 12.60 21.62 18.56
CA PHE A 104 11.56 20.91 19.32
C PHE A 104 11.87 19.43 19.58
N THR A 105 12.54 18.79 18.65
CA THR A 105 12.86 17.35 18.76
C THR A 105 14.18 17.11 19.48
N GLU A 106 14.99 18.16 19.70
CA GLU A 106 16.37 18.08 20.21
C GLU A 106 17.25 17.15 19.34
N GLN A 107 16.99 17.12 18.02
CA GLN A 107 17.63 16.23 17.05
C GLN A 107 17.95 17.01 15.77
N GLU A 108 19.00 16.59 15.06
CA GLU A 108 19.39 17.19 13.80
C GLU A 108 19.05 16.27 12.64
N TYR A 109 18.04 16.65 11.87
CA TYR A 109 17.66 15.95 10.65
C TYR A 109 18.42 16.52 9.45
N HIS A 110 19.15 15.65 8.73
CA HIS A 110 19.94 16.01 7.55
C HIS A 110 19.36 15.46 6.25
N GLY A 111 18.42 14.53 6.35
CA GLY A 111 17.78 13.88 5.22
C GLY A 111 17.92 12.36 5.23
N VAL A 112 16.90 11.68 4.73
CA VAL A 112 16.86 10.23 4.47
C VAL A 112 15.93 10.02 3.30
N GLN A 113 16.22 9.08 2.42
CA GLN A 113 15.30 8.75 1.33
C GLN A 113 14.11 7.94 1.88
N VAL A 114 12.88 8.43 1.69
CA VAL A 114 11.67 7.65 1.95
C VAL A 114 11.29 6.91 0.67
N ALA A 115 11.13 5.59 0.72
CA ALA A 115 10.74 4.77 -0.42
C ALA A 115 9.50 3.93 -0.10
N HIS A 116 8.55 3.87 -1.03
CA HIS A 116 7.53 2.82 -1.00
C HIS A 116 8.13 1.50 -1.47
N PHE A 117 7.68 0.38 -0.93
CA PHE A 117 8.23 -0.93 -1.32
C PHE A 117 8.06 -1.21 -2.83
N LEU A 118 7.03 -0.66 -3.46
CA LEU A 118 6.86 -0.72 -4.92
C LEU A 118 8.01 -0.04 -5.69
N GLU A 119 8.58 1.07 -5.16
CA GLU A 119 9.76 1.70 -5.78
C GLU A 119 10.97 0.77 -5.70
N ILE A 120 11.15 0.11 -4.56
CA ILE A 120 12.25 -0.85 -4.36
C ILE A 120 12.12 -2.03 -5.32
N LEU A 121 10.90 -2.54 -5.51
CA LEU A 121 10.65 -3.62 -6.46
C LEU A 121 10.91 -3.19 -7.91
N ARG A 122 10.50 -1.97 -8.28
CA ARG A 122 10.71 -1.44 -9.63
C ARG A 122 12.16 -1.06 -9.91
N ASP A 123 12.78 -0.31 -8.99
CA ASP A 123 14.02 0.40 -9.26
C ASP A 123 15.28 -0.41 -8.85
N ASP A 124 15.18 -1.22 -7.78
CA ASP A 124 16.34 -1.99 -7.29
C ASP A 124 16.33 -3.44 -7.83
N LEU A 125 15.14 -4.07 -7.90
CA LEU A 125 15.02 -5.45 -8.38
C LEU A 125 14.75 -5.52 -9.89
N GLY A 126 13.79 -4.75 -10.37
CA GLY A 126 13.26 -4.79 -11.75
C GLY A 126 12.17 -5.85 -11.95
N TRP A 127 11.25 -5.56 -12.87
CA TRP A 127 10.09 -6.42 -13.13
C TRP A 127 10.46 -7.75 -13.79
N GLU A 128 11.50 -7.77 -14.64
CA GLU A 128 12.01 -8.98 -15.27
C GLU A 128 12.59 -9.94 -14.23
N ALA A 129 13.41 -9.43 -13.28
CA ALA A 129 13.97 -10.26 -12.23
C ALA A 129 12.91 -10.77 -11.25
N LEU A 130 11.85 -9.98 -11.00
CA LEU A 130 10.69 -10.44 -10.24
C LEU A 130 9.96 -11.57 -10.98
N ALA A 131 9.72 -11.43 -12.29
CA ALA A 131 9.03 -12.42 -13.08
C ALA A 131 9.76 -13.77 -13.10
N GLU A 132 11.10 -13.77 -13.09
CA GLU A 132 11.92 -14.98 -12.99
C GLU A 132 11.76 -15.72 -11.65
N GLN A 133 11.31 -15.03 -10.59
CA GLN A 133 11.06 -15.63 -9.27
C GLN A 133 9.65 -16.22 -9.12
N VAL A 134 8.76 -15.97 -10.08
CA VAL A 134 7.39 -16.48 -10.06
C VAL A 134 7.41 -18.00 -10.30
N VAL A 135 6.99 -18.75 -9.30
CA VAL A 135 6.94 -20.23 -9.38
C VAL A 135 5.52 -20.74 -9.61
N ARG A 136 4.52 -19.93 -9.31
CA ARG A 136 3.10 -20.24 -9.47
C ARG A 136 2.44 -19.15 -10.29
N PRO A 137 2.32 -19.30 -11.62
CA PRO A 137 1.59 -18.34 -12.45
C PRO A 137 0.13 -18.23 -12.00
N LEU A 138 -0.34 -17.02 -11.81
CA LEU A 138 -1.69 -16.76 -11.31
C LEU A 138 -2.73 -17.08 -12.39
N ARG A 139 -3.67 -17.98 -12.10
CA ARG A 139 -4.71 -18.47 -13.01
C ARG A 139 -6.05 -17.80 -12.71
N PRO A 140 -7.00 -17.78 -13.67
CA PRO A 140 -8.35 -17.29 -13.42
C PRO A 140 -9.02 -18.10 -12.31
N LEU A 141 -9.85 -17.42 -11.49
CA LEU A 141 -10.74 -18.12 -10.57
C LEU A 141 -11.78 -18.96 -11.34
N PRO A 142 -12.23 -20.12 -10.80
CA PRO A 142 -13.14 -21.03 -11.48
C PRO A 142 -14.45 -20.40 -11.95
N GLU A 143 -14.96 -19.42 -11.21
CA GLU A 143 -16.20 -18.71 -11.52
C GLU A 143 -16.07 -17.70 -12.68
N GLY A 144 -14.84 -17.42 -13.15
CA GLY A 144 -14.55 -16.48 -14.23
C GLY A 144 -14.24 -17.11 -15.59
N GLY A 145 -14.19 -18.44 -15.69
CA GLY A 145 -14.15 -19.31 -16.87
C GLY A 145 -13.50 -18.78 -18.15
N GLY A 146 -12.24 -18.31 -18.14
CA GLY A 146 -11.52 -17.88 -19.34
C GLY A 146 -10.16 -18.58 -19.50
N GLU A 147 -9.71 -18.78 -20.74
CA GLU A 147 -8.32 -19.06 -21.06
C GLU A 147 -7.52 -17.76 -20.84
N GLY A 148 -6.66 -17.69 -19.82
CA GLY A 148 -5.85 -16.50 -19.52
C GLY A 148 -5.28 -16.48 -18.09
N GLY A 149 -4.71 -15.37 -17.68
CA GLY A 149 -4.27 -15.13 -16.32
C GLY A 149 -5.41 -14.64 -15.39
N LEU A 150 -5.16 -14.63 -14.08
CA LEU A 150 -6.04 -14.00 -13.12
C LEU A 150 -6.26 -12.52 -13.49
N ARG A 151 -7.51 -12.07 -13.56
CA ARG A 151 -7.85 -10.68 -13.89
C ARG A 151 -7.85 -9.83 -12.64
N VAL A 152 -6.83 -8.99 -12.49
CA VAL A 152 -6.54 -8.20 -11.30
C VAL A 152 -6.75 -6.72 -11.60
N ALA A 153 -7.57 -6.02 -10.80
CA ALA A 153 -7.74 -4.58 -10.87
C ALA A 153 -6.75 -3.87 -9.94
N PRO A 154 -5.75 -3.13 -10.47
CA PRO A 154 -4.86 -2.31 -9.66
C PRO A 154 -5.58 -1.07 -9.14
N TYR A 155 -5.76 -0.97 -7.83
CA TYR A 155 -6.35 0.20 -7.19
C TYR A 155 -5.29 1.01 -6.42
N TYR A 156 -4.97 2.16 -6.94
CA TYR A 156 -3.96 3.08 -6.40
C TYR A 156 -4.52 3.97 -5.29
N GLY A 157 -5.78 4.35 -5.40
CA GLY A 157 -6.37 5.38 -4.53
C GLY A 157 -5.70 6.73 -4.71
N CYS A 158 -5.75 7.58 -3.67
CA CYS A 158 -5.27 8.96 -3.78
C CYS A 158 -3.84 9.16 -3.22
N LEU A 159 -3.55 8.63 -2.01
CA LEU A 159 -2.34 8.98 -1.26
C LEU A 159 -1.05 8.34 -1.79
N LEU A 160 -1.16 7.29 -2.57
CA LEU A 160 0.00 6.66 -3.21
C LEU A 160 0.62 7.55 -4.30
N LEU A 161 -0.19 8.43 -4.92
CA LEU A 161 0.18 9.18 -6.11
C LEU A 161 0.20 10.70 -5.91
N ARG A 162 -0.58 11.24 -4.95
CA ARG A 162 -0.83 12.70 -4.84
C ARG A 162 -0.43 13.25 -3.48
N PRO A 163 0.09 14.50 -3.42
CA PRO A 163 0.38 15.38 -4.57
C PRO A 163 1.62 14.94 -5.33
N TYR A 164 1.59 14.99 -6.65
CA TYR A 164 2.62 14.44 -7.54
C TYR A 164 4.02 15.03 -7.30
N GLU A 165 4.12 16.35 -7.13
CA GLU A 165 5.41 17.04 -6.96
C GLU A 165 6.19 16.56 -5.73
N GLU A 166 5.49 16.09 -4.68
CA GLU A 166 6.11 15.63 -3.44
C GLU A 166 6.25 14.09 -3.43
N ILE A 167 5.31 13.38 -4.02
CA ILE A 167 5.25 11.91 -4.00
C ILE A 167 6.12 11.31 -5.11
N GLY A 168 5.90 11.69 -6.37
CA GLY A 168 6.74 11.30 -7.49
C GLY A 168 6.91 9.80 -7.70
N LEU A 169 5.94 8.97 -7.25
CA LEU A 169 5.99 7.52 -7.41
C LEU A 169 5.71 7.09 -8.86
N ASP A 170 4.63 7.63 -9.43
CA ASP A 170 4.11 7.29 -10.75
C ASP A 170 3.24 8.43 -11.27
N ASP A 171 2.79 8.36 -12.53
CA ASP A 171 1.84 9.32 -13.11
C ASP A 171 0.52 9.29 -12.33
N PRO A 172 0.04 10.42 -11.78
CA PRO A 172 -1.17 10.43 -10.95
C PRO A 172 -2.48 10.27 -11.74
N GLU A 173 -2.43 10.43 -13.07
CA GLU A 173 -3.58 10.32 -13.96
C GLU A 173 -3.61 8.96 -14.70
N ASN A 174 -2.43 8.39 -14.98
CA ASN A 174 -2.30 7.12 -15.68
C ASN A 174 -1.17 6.26 -15.09
N PRO A 175 -1.31 5.83 -13.84
CA PRO A 175 -0.26 5.07 -13.15
C PRO A 175 -0.14 3.65 -13.71
N VAL A 176 1.09 3.13 -13.75
CA VAL A 176 1.40 1.81 -14.29
C VAL A 176 2.13 0.87 -13.33
N ILE A 177 2.67 1.36 -12.22
CA ILE A 177 3.54 0.56 -11.33
C ILE A 177 2.85 -0.71 -10.78
N LEU A 178 1.57 -0.67 -10.41
CA LEU A 178 0.81 -1.86 -10.00
C LEU A 178 0.41 -2.71 -11.19
N HIS A 179 0.18 -2.12 -12.37
CA HIS A 179 -0.09 -2.85 -13.60
C HIS A 179 1.12 -3.68 -14.03
N ASP A 180 2.31 -3.09 -13.97
CA ASP A 180 3.56 -3.76 -14.31
C ASP A 180 3.89 -4.86 -13.30
N LEU A 181 3.62 -4.62 -12.01
CA LEU A 181 3.69 -5.66 -10.99
C LEU A 181 2.77 -6.85 -11.34
N VAL A 182 1.49 -6.59 -11.65
CA VAL A 182 0.52 -7.65 -12.00
C VAL A 182 0.99 -8.46 -13.19
N ARG A 183 1.52 -7.79 -14.24
CA ARG A 183 2.10 -8.48 -15.41
C ARG A 183 3.30 -9.32 -15.05
N ALA A 184 4.20 -8.80 -14.20
CA ALA A 184 5.37 -9.55 -13.72
C ALA A 184 5.00 -10.81 -12.93
N LEU A 185 3.85 -10.81 -12.24
CA LEU A 185 3.32 -11.97 -11.53
C LEU A 185 2.58 -12.97 -12.45
N GLY A 186 2.50 -12.71 -13.75
CA GLY A 186 1.83 -13.57 -14.71
C GLY A 186 0.30 -13.45 -14.72
N ALA A 187 -0.25 -12.38 -14.11
CA ALA A 187 -1.66 -12.05 -14.11
C ALA A 187 -2.01 -10.98 -15.16
N GLU A 188 -3.28 -10.78 -15.43
CA GLU A 188 -3.82 -9.79 -16.37
C GLU A 188 -4.32 -8.55 -15.62
N PRO A 189 -3.70 -7.36 -15.76
CA PRO A 189 -4.21 -6.16 -15.17
C PRO A 189 -5.48 -5.68 -15.88
N VAL A 190 -6.45 -5.26 -15.09
CA VAL A 190 -7.75 -4.72 -15.58
C VAL A 190 -7.77 -3.22 -15.37
N ASP A 191 -7.86 -2.48 -16.47
CA ASP A 191 -8.09 -1.04 -16.42
C ASP A 191 -9.54 -0.74 -16.06
N PHE A 192 -9.74 0.19 -15.12
CA PHE A 192 -11.08 0.65 -14.74
C PHE A 192 -11.05 2.12 -14.30
N PRO A 193 -12.12 2.90 -14.54
CA PRO A 193 -12.11 4.36 -14.35
C PRO A 193 -11.82 4.85 -12.93
N TYR A 194 -12.20 4.06 -11.91
CA TYR A 194 -12.08 4.45 -10.50
C TYR A 194 -10.75 4.04 -9.84
N SER A 195 -9.76 3.59 -10.60
CA SER A 195 -8.49 3.08 -10.08
C SER A 195 -7.67 4.10 -9.26
N VAL A 196 -7.86 5.40 -9.51
CA VAL A 196 -7.17 6.53 -8.84
C VAL A 196 -8.10 7.39 -8.00
N GLU A 197 -9.39 7.03 -7.88
CA GLU A 197 -10.38 7.74 -7.07
C GLU A 197 -10.17 7.48 -5.58
N CYS A 198 -10.72 8.36 -4.74
CA CYS A 198 -10.59 8.25 -3.28
C CYS A 198 -11.65 7.32 -2.70
N CYS A 199 -11.25 6.34 -1.88
CA CYS A 199 -12.17 5.47 -1.14
C CYS A 199 -12.91 6.17 0.01
N GLY A 200 -12.69 7.45 0.26
CA GLY A 200 -13.33 8.19 1.34
C GLY A 200 -12.81 7.88 2.75
N SER A 201 -11.62 7.29 2.91
CA SER A 201 -11.13 6.78 4.20
C SER A 201 -11.12 7.81 5.35
N TYR A 202 -10.90 9.09 5.07
CA TYR A 202 -10.97 10.14 6.09
C TYR A 202 -12.41 10.49 6.51
N LEU A 203 -13.40 10.03 5.76
CA LEU A 203 -14.82 10.22 6.05
C LEU A 203 -15.42 9.04 6.81
N THR A 204 -14.76 7.89 6.86
CA THR A 204 -15.28 6.63 7.40
C THR A 204 -15.87 6.76 8.82
N VAL A 205 -15.30 7.62 9.67
CA VAL A 205 -15.79 7.82 11.04
C VAL A 205 -16.89 8.87 11.10
N LYS A 206 -16.76 9.97 10.36
CA LYS A 206 -17.66 11.12 10.45
C LYS A 206 -18.87 10.98 9.51
N GLU A 207 -18.64 10.48 8.32
CA GLU A 207 -19.62 10.36 7.24
C GLU A 207 -19.55 8.95 6.62
N PRO A 208 -19.84 7.87 7.41
CA PRO A 208 -19.63 6.50 6.98
C PRO A 208 -20.39 6.14 5.71
N GLN A 209 -21.59 6.67 5.52
CA GLN A 209 -22.40 6.41 4.33
C GLN A 209 -21.76 6.94 3.04
N VAL A 210 -21.10 8.12 3.11
CA VAL A 210 -20.37 8.68 1.97
C VAL A 210 -19.18 7.80 1.62
N SER A 211 -18.41 7.39 2.62
CA SER A 211 -17.28 6.47 2.43
C SER A 211 -17.71 5.13 1.84
N GLU A 212 -18.82 4.59 2.32
CA GLU A 212 -19.38 3.32 1.84
C GLU A 212 -19.84 3.43 0.38
N THR A 213 -20.54 4.51 0.01
CA THR A 213 -20.96 4.75 -1.39
C THR A 213 -19.74 4.84 -2.32
N LEU A 214 -18.73 5.66 -1.97
CA LEU A 214 -17.51 5.78 -2.79
C LEU A 214 -16.80 4.43 -2.96
N SER A 215 -16.74 3.64 -1.91
CA SER A 215 -16.10 2.32 -1.93
C SER A 215 -16.87 1.31 -2.78
N GLN A 216 -18.20 1.32 -2.71
CA GLN A 216 -19.08 0.47 -3.52
C GLN A 216 -18.97 0.80 -5.00
N ASP A 217 -18.90 2.09 -5.37
CA ASP A 217 -18.71 2.53 -6.75
C ASP A 217 -17.38 2.03 -7.34
N ILE A 218 -16.30 2.09 -6.54
CA ILE A 218 -14.99 1.57 -6.95
C ILE A 218 -15.05 0.06 -7.19
N VAL A 219 -15.61 -0.70 -6.24
CA VAL A 219 -15.74 -2.17 -6.35
C VAL A 219 -16.62 -2.56 -7.52
N ALA A 220 -17.77 -1.90 -7.69
CA ALA A 220 -18.69 -2.14 -8.79
C ALA A 220 -18.02 -1.88 -10.15
N SER A 221 -17.30 -0.77 -10.28
CA SER A 221 -16.58 -0.43 -11.50
C SER A 221 -15.51 -1.48 -11.85
N ALA A 222 -14.68 -1.90 -10.90
CA ALA A 222 -13.68 -2.93 -11.15
C ALA A 222 -14.32 -4.25 -11.62
N ARG A 223 -15.42 -4.66 -10.99
CA ARG A 223 -16.17 -5.86 -11.36
C ARG A 223 -16.80 -5.76 -12.75
N GLU A 224 -17.42 -4.64 -13.08
CA GLU A 224 -18.03 -4.39 -14.40
C GLU A 224 -16.99 -4.46 -15.54
N HIS A 225 -15.73 -4.13 -15.24
CA HIS A 225 -14.61 -4.30 -16.17
C HIS A 225 -14.01 -5.71 -16.12
N GLY A 226 -14.61 -6.61 -15.34
CA GLY A 226 -14.30 -8.04 -15.31
C GLY A 226 -13.13 -8.40 -14.40
N ALA A 227 -12.79 -7.59 -13.41
CA ALA A 227 -11.81 -7.97 -12.41
C ALA A 227 -12.33 -9.09 -11.50
N GLN A 228 -11.44 -10.01 -11.13
CA GLN A 228 -11.70 -11.10 -10.20
C GLN A 228 -11.13 -10.80 -8.81
N VAL A 229 -10.14 -9.91 -8.75
CA VAL A 229 -9.47 -9.46 -7.52
C VAL A 229 -9.11 -7.98 -7.68
N ILE A 230 -9.19 -7.21 -6.61
CA ILE A 230 -8.61 -5.85 -6.55
C ILE A 230 -7.36 -5.91 -5.67
N ILE A 231 -6.26 -5.27 -6.10
CA ILE A 231 -5.07 -5.10 -5.27
C ILE A 231 -4.86 -3.64 -4.90
N THR A 232 -4.34 -3.41 -3.70
CA THR A 232 -3.99 -2.06 -3.22
C THR A 232 -2.74 -2.04 -2.35
N ALA A 233 -2.14 -0.86 -2.16
CA ALA A 233 -1.00 -0.61 -1.28
C ALA A 233 -1.38 0.20 -0.03
N CYS A 234 -2.68 0.34 0.27
CA CYS A 234 -3.17 1.17 1.36
C CYS A 234 -4.09 0.39 2.30
N PRO A 235 -3.74 0.26 3.61
CA PRO A 235 -4.59 -0.47 4.55
C PRO A 235 -5.94 0.18 4.81
N LEU A 236 -6.05 1.51 4.66
CA LEU A 236 -7.34 2.20 4.78
C LEU A 236 -8.22 1.94 3.55
N CYS A 237 -7.62 1.85 2.36
CA CYS A 237 -8.34 1.50 1.14
C CYS A 237 -8.80 0.04 1.19
N GLN A 238 -7.95 -0.87 1.61
CA GLN A 238 -8.33 -2.28 1.74
C GLN A 238 -9.53 -2.42 2.66
N PHE A 239 -9.49 -1.84 3.86
CA PHE A 239 -10.62 -1.88 4.78
C PHE A 239 -11.90 -1.29 4.18
N ASN A 240 -11.81 -0.12 3.55
CA ASN A 240 -12.98 0.56 3.00
C ASN A 240 -13.62 -0.17 1.82
N LEU A 241 -12.83 -0.87 1.00
CA LEU A 241 -13.35 -1.65 -0.12
C LEU A 241 -13.83 -3.04 0.30
N ASP A 242 -13.24 -3.63 1.33
CA ASP A 242 -13.53 -4.99 1.79
C ASP A 242 -14.70 -5.02 2.81
N TYR A 243 -14.67 -4.15 3.81
CA TYR A 243 -15.66 -4.13 4.90
C TYR A 243 -17.12 -3.96 4.44
N PRO A 244 -17.46 -3.09 3.48
CA PRO A 244 -18.84 -2.97 2.98
C PRO A 244 -19.37 -4.23 2.30
N GLN A 245 -18.49 -5.11 1.82
CA GLN A 245 -18.82 -6.37 1.18
C GLN A 245 -19.03 -7.54 2.18
N ARG A 246 -18.89 -7.29 3.48
CA ARG A 246 -19.06 -8.33 4.52
C ARG A 246 -20.44 -8.96 4.46
N GLU A 247 -20.54 -10.20 4.91
CA GLU A 247 -21.82 -10.87 5.09
C GLU A 247 -22.73 -10.09 6.06
N THR A 248 -23.97 -9.91 5.65
CA THR A 248 -25.00 -9.22 6.43
C THR A 248 -26.05 -10.24 6.91
N GLU A 249 -27.05 -9.82 7.70
CA GLU A 249 -28.15 -10.66 8.13
C GLU A 249 -28.97 -11.24 6.94
N THR A 250 -28.92 -10.58 5.79
CA THR A 250 -29.56 -11.03 4.54
C THR A 250 -28.68 -11.95 3.71
N GLY A 251 -27.48 -12.29 4.19
CA GLY A 251 -26.47 -13.08 3.50
C GLY A 251 -25.55 -12.26 2.61
N ARG A 252 -24.76 -12.95 1.78
CA ARG A 252 -23.90 -12.34 0.74
C ARG A 252 -24.71 -12.06 -0.50
N THR A 253 -24.32 -11.03 -1.23
CA THR A 253 -24.98 -10.65 -2.50
C THR A 253 -24.56 -11.54 -3.66
N GLY A 254 -23.45 -12.28 -3.53
CA GLY A 254 -22.86 -13.08 -4.62
C GLY A 254 -22.08 -12.24 -5.65
N ASN A 255 -21.87 -10.97 -5.31
CA ASN A 255 -21.18 -10.00 -6.16
C ASN A 255 -19.88 -9.49 -5.54
N GLU A 256 -19.44 -10.12 -4.45
CA GLU A 256 -18.25 -9.74 -3.72
C GLU A 256 -17.00 -10.04 -4.56
N ILE A 257 -16.00 -9.17 -4.45
CA ILE A 257 -14.69 -9.32 -5.05
C ILE A 257 -13.60 -9.16 -3.98
N PRO A 258 -12.65 -10.09 -3.85
CA PRO A 258 -11.60 -9.99 -2.85
C PRO A 258 -10.72 -8.76 -3.03
N ILE A 259 -10.38 -8.10 -1.93
CA ILE A 259 -9.51 -6.94 -1.89
C ILE A 259 -8.20 -7.32 -1.21
N LEU A 260 -7.12 -7.46 -1.97
CA LEU A 260 -5.82 -7.91 -1.48
C LEU A 260 -4.84 -6.74 -1.36
N TYR A 261 -3.87 -6.88 -0.46
CA TYR A 261 -2.63 -6.13 -0.58
C TYR A 261 -1.77 -6.73 -1.71
N PHE A 262 -1.06 -5.89 -2.43
CA PHE A 262 -0.22 -6.36 -3.53
C PHE A 262 0.81 -7.43 -3.08
N THR A 263 1.31 -7.35 -1.84
CA THR A 263 2.24 -8.34 -1.28
C THR A 263 1.62 -9.71 -1.04
N GLN A 264 0.30 -9.76 -0.77
CA GLN A 264 -0.41 -11.03 -0.62
C GLN A 264 -0.50 -11.76 -1.97
N LEU A 265 -0.81 -11.04 -3.04
CA LEU A 265 -0.80 -11.60 -4.39
C LEU A 265 0.61 -12.05 -4.79
N MET A 266 1.63 -11.25 -4.46
CA MET A 266 3.04 -11.64 -4.66
C MET A 266 3.40 -12.91 -3.90
N ALA A 267 2.99 -13.04 -2.63
CA ALA A 267 3.28 -14.22 -1.82
C ALA A 267 2.74 -15.51 -2.45
N VAL A 268 1.54 -15.46 -3.04
CA VAL A 268 0.95 -16.57 -3.80
C VAL A 268 1.77 -16.89 -5.05
N ALA A 269 2.08 -15.87 -5.86
CA ALA A 269 2.83 -16.03 -7.12
C ALA A 269 4.25 -16.57 -6.90
N LEU A 270 4.90 -16.17 -5.80
CA LEU A 270 6.22 -16.66 -5.39
C LEU A 270 6.15 -18.05 -4.71
N GLY A 271 4.96 -18.66 -4.56
CA GLY A 271 4.78 -19.97 -3.96
C GLY A 271 5.13 -20.03 -2.47
N LEU A 272 4.99 -18.92 -1.76
CA LEU A 272 5.27 -18.86 -0.33
C LEU A 272 4.21 -19.62 0.48
N PRO A 273 4.56 -20.14 1.68
CA PRO A 273 3.61 -20.85 2.55
C PRO A 273 2.35 -20.03 2.87
N GLU A 274 1.19 -20.70 2.93
CA GLU A 274 -0.11 -20.05 3.14
C GLU A 274 -0.18 -19.20 4.41
N GLU A 275 0.51 -19.62 5.48
CA GLU A 275 0.61 -18.87 6.72
C GLU A 275 1.27 -17.48 6.56
N THR A 276 1.99 -17.26 5.46
CA THR A 276 2.62 -15.96 5.14
C THR A 276 1.70 -15.03 4.35
N TRP A 277 0.61 -15.53 3.75
CA TRP A 277 -0.27 -14.70 2.91
C TRP A 277 -1.02 -13.64 3.69
N GLY A 278 -1.40 -13.92 4.95
CA GLY A 278 -1.98 -12.92 5.84
C GLY A 278 -3.39 -12.48 5.46
N VAL A 279 -4.23 -13.40 5.00
CA VAL A 279 -5.58 -13.11 4.50
C VAL A 279 -6.70 -13.39 5.49
N GLU A 280 -6.38 -13.83 6.69
CA GLU A 280 -7.36 -14.28 7.71
C GLU A 280 -8.27 -13.15 8.22
N GLU A 281 -7.84 -11.90 8.08
CA GLU A 281 -8.58 -10.72 8.55
C GLU A 281 -9.47 -10.10 7.46
N HIS A 282 -9.52 -10.69 6.23
CA HIS A 282 -10.35 -10.20 5.14
C HIS A 282 -11.83 -10.56 5.34
N TYR A 283 -12.71 -9.62 5.06
CA TYR A 283 -14.16 -9.83 5.12
C TYR A 283 -14.67 -10.66 3.94
N VAL A 284 -14.08 -10.47 2.76
CA VAL A 284 -14.27 -11.34 1.60
C VAL A 284 -13.07 -12.28 1.51
N ALA A 285 -13.27 -13.53 1.91
CA ALA A 285 -12.20 -14.53 1.89
C ALA A 285 -11.73 -14.80 0.45
N PRO A 286 -10.47 -14.55 0.12
CA PRO A 286 -9.96 -14.84 -1.23
C PRO A 286 -9.68 -16.34 -1.38
N GLN A 287 -10.05 -16.90 -2.53
CA GLN A 287 -9.81 -18.31 -2.87
C GLN A 287 -8.40 -18.49 -3.50
N LEU A 288 -7.35 -18.07 -2.76
CA LEU A 288 -5.97 -18.00 -3.29
C LEU A 288 -5.34 -19.37 -3.57
N THR A 289 -5.87 -20.46 -3.02
CA THR A 289 -5.40 -21.82 -3.31
C THR A 289 -5.80 -22.29 -4.70
N GLU A 290 -6.79 -21.65 -5.32
CA GLU A 290 -7.35 -22.00 -6.62
C GLU A 290 -6.76 -21.21 -7.79
N ILE A 291 -5.94 -20.16 -7.51
CA ILE A 291 -5.32 -19.26 -8.51
C ILE A 291 -3.87 -19.60 -8.81
#